data_f9588e529fffb849fa6e81f2d978996d
#
_entry.id   f9588e529fffb849fa6e81f2d978996d
#
_cell.length_a   1.000
_cell.length_b   1.000
_cell.length_c   1.000
_cell.angle_alpha   90.00
_cell.angle_beta   90.00
_cell.angle_gamma   90.00
#
_symmetry.space_group_name_H-M   'P 1'
#
loop_
_entity.id
_entity.type
_entity.pdbx_description
1 polymer ?
#
loop_
_entity_poly.entity_id
_entity_poly.type
_entity_poly.pdbx_seq_one_letter_code
_entity_poly.pdbx_strand_id
1 'polypeptide(L)'
;MRPTTVITTLGLAAWVVAAAAPAARADRIKDLTTIAGVRDNHITGFGLVVGLDGTGDDARSPMVKGALTKMLKRLGVTIDPADLKGKNVAAVMITAELPAFAKPGMAFDITVSSLGNAKSLAGGTLLAAPLKGPDDRTWEIAQGALSVGGFVAEGGSGSSAKKNHPTVGRLPGGATVEATAPTVMPEREIVLVLNQPDFTTATRMRDAIATELGAGAARLGDAATVVVAIPPAARGQVSQLIARLEAIEVEPDVRARVIIDEKTGTIVIGEAVALRPAAIAFGALTVEIDEAPAVSQPQAPRGKGTTQVVPHTAIKVNEAGSPMRLIRKAATVGDVAGVLAALGAKPRDLVSILRALKAAGALRADLETM
;
A
#
# COMPACT_ATOMS: atom_id res chain seq x y z
N MET A 1 69.99 15.89 46.89
CA MET A 1 69.38 15.61 45.60
C MET A 1 68.13 14.74 45.83
N ARG A 2 66.95 15.28 45.67
CA ARG A 2 65.68 14.57 45.86
C ARG A 2 65.10 14.20 44.47
N PRO A 3 64.62 12.96 44.23
CA PRO A 3 63.93 12.67 43.03
C PRO A 3 62.43 13.02 43.14
N THR A 4 61.94 13.70 42.15
CA THR A 4 60.52 14.09 41.94
C THR A 4 59.72 12.92 41.39
N THR A 5 58.68 12.51 42.14
CA THR A 5 57.74 11.50 41.73
C THR A 5 56.67 12.10 40.82
N VAL A 6 56.59 11.62 39.59
CA VAL A 6 55.54 12.00 38.61
C VAL A 6 54.35 11.02 38.83
N ILE A 7 53.23 11.55 39.31
CA ILE A 7 51.94 10.82 39.40
C ILE A 7 51.24 10.96 38.08
N THR A 8 51.14 9.86 37.35
CA THR A 8 50.37 9.73 36.11
C THR A 8 48.93 9.36 36.46
N THR A 9 48.02 10.33 36.35
CA THR A 9 46.55 10.09 36.48
C THR A 9 46.00 9.46 35.18
N LEU A 10 45.69 8.17 35.22
CA LEU A 10 44.95 7.50 34.17
C LEU A 10 43.46 7.92 34.30
N GLY A 11 42.98 8.71 33.36
CA GLY A 11 41.57 9.03 33.19
C GLY A 11 40.81 7.83 32.59
N LEU A 12 39.97 7.23 33.42
CA LEU A 12 39.04 6.15 33.01
C LEU A 12 37.86 6.78 32.24
N ALA A 13 37.93 6.80 30.92
CA ALA A 13 36.80 7.18 30.08
C ALA A 13 35.75 6.04 30.06
N ALA A 14 34.72 6.18 30.90
CA ALA A 14 33.56 5.30 30.88
C ALA A 14 32.74 5.62 29.62
N TRP A 15 32.83 4.77 28.62
CA TRP A 15 31.91 4.76 27.48
C TRP A 15 30.54 4.24 27.97
N VAL A 16 29.59 5.14 28.16
CA VAL A 16 28.17 4.82 28.31
C VAL A 16 27.68 4.44 26.91
N VAL A 17 27.65 3.17 26.61
CA VAL A 17 26.89 2.62 25.50
C VAL A 17 25.42 2.74 25.88
N ALA A 18 24.77 3.83 25.48
CA ALA A 18 23.32 3.94 25.49
C ALA A 18 22.81 2.87 24.53
N ALA A 19 22.27 1.78 25.08
CA ALA A 19 21.50 0.82 24.31
C ALA A 19 20.34 1.59 23.67
N ALA A 20 20.47 1.91 22.38
CA ALA A 20 19.37 2.44 21.59
C ALA A 20 18.30 1.35 21.57
N ALA A 21 17.27 1.48 22.41
CA ALA A 21 16.03 0.76 22.24
C ALA A 21 15.58 1.02 20.78
N PRO A 22 15.11 0.00 20.04
CA PRO A 22 14.56 0.23 18.72
C PRO A 22 13.49 1.31 18.87
N ALA A 23 13.70 2.45 18.24
CA ALA A 23 12.73 3.53 18.24
C ALA A 23 11.47 2.96 17.60
N ALA A 24 10.38 2.91 18.38
CA ALA A 24 9.07 2.61 17.84
C ALA A 24 8.88 3.51 16.61
N ARG A 25 8.60 2.92 15.45
CA ARG A 25 8.43 3.68 14.22
C ARG A 25 7.13 4.46 14.34
N ALA A 26 7.27 5.75 14.56
CA ALA A 26 6.15 6.67 14.48
C ALA A 26 5.89 6.99 13.00
N ASP A 27 4.65 6.83 12.57
CA ASP A 27 4.18 7.20 11.25
C ASP A 27 3.47 8.55 11.32
N ARG A 28 3.52 9.33 10.24
CA ARG A 28 2.84 10.62 10.21
C ARG A 28 1.34 10.43 10.03
N ILE A 29 0.54 11.34 10.60
CA ILE A 29 -0.93 11.29 10.45
C ILE A 29 -1.33 11.17 8.97
N LYS A 30 -0.65 11.85 8.05
CA LYS A 30 -0.95 11.75 6.60
C LYS A 30 -0.78 10.37 6.01
N ASP A 31 0.11 9.54 6.59
CA ASP A 31 0.39 8.18 6.11
C ASP A 31 -0.64 7.19 6.70
N LEU A 32 -1.29 7.56 7.81
CA LEU A 32 -2.28 6.76 8.54
C LEU A 32 -3.73 7.12 8.20
N THR A 33 -3.99 8.32 7.66
CA THR A 33 -5.35 8.83 7.49
C THR A 33 -5.60 9.46 6.14
N THR A 34 -6.89 9.58 5.82
CA THR A 34 -7.41 10.45 4.76
C THR A 34 -8.34 11.48 5.36
N ILE A 35 -8.45 12.65 4.73
CA ILE A 35 -9.38 13.71 5.16
C ILE A 35 -10.76 13.45 4.55
N ALA A 36 -11.81 13.38 5.36
CA ALA A 36 -13.15 13.18 4.86
C ALA A 36 -13.56 14.32 3.90
N GLY A 37 -14.14 13.95 2.76
CA GLY A 37 -14.52 14.92 1.72
C GLY A 37 -13.39 15.27 0.74
N VAL A 38 -12.15 14.82 1.01
CA VAL A 38 -11.01 14.96 0.09
C VAL A 38 -10.72 13.58 -0.49
N ARG A 39 -11.10 13.35 -1.74
CA ARG A 39 -10.90 12.07 -2.41
C ARG A 39 -10.64 12.27 -3.89
N ASP A 40 -9.94 11.33 -4.48
CA ASP A 40 -9.85 11.22 -5.92
C ASP A 40 -11.20 10.82 -6.52
N ASN A 41 -11.50 11.32 -7.70
CA ASN A 41 -12.74 11.06 -8.38
C ASN A 41 -12.48 10.19 -9.61
N HIS A 42 -13.12 9.03 -9.68
CA HIS A 42 -13.09 8.21 -10.88
C HIS A 42 -13.97 8.85 -11.94
N ILE A 43 -13.37 9.09 -13.11
CA ILE A 43 -14.05 9.67 -14.26
C ILE A 43 -13.96 8.75 -15.44
N THR A 44 -14.98 8.78 -16.26
CA THR A 44 -15.09 7.91 -17.43
C THR A 44 -15.56 8.68 -18.65
N GLY A 45 -15.19 8.18 -19.82
CA GLY A 45 -15.63 8.75 -21.09
C GLY A 45 -15.68 7.71 -22.18
N PHE A 46 -16.44 8.03 -23.21
CA PHE A 46 -16.48 7.27 -24.46
C PHE A 46 -15.71 8.04 -25.52
N GLY A 47 -14.82 7.35 -26.25
CA GLY A 47 -13.99 7.94 -27.29
C GLY A 47 -13.85 7.08 -28.53
N LEU A 48 -13.21 7.65 -29.53
CA LEU A 48 -12.78 6.96 -30.73
C LEU A 48 -11.27 7.03 -30.88
N VAL A 49 -10.65 5.91 -31.16
CA VAL A 49 -9.24 5.79 -31.55
C VAL A 49 -9.17 5.60 -33.04
N VAL A 50 -8.33 6.38 -33.72
CA VAL A 50 -8.12 6.34 -35.18
C VAL A 50 -6.68 5.97 -35.51
N GLY A 51 -6.42 5.62 -36.76
CA GLY A 51 -5.07 5.27 -37.25
C GLY A 51 -4.67 3.82 -36.97
N LEU A 52 -5.64 2.94 -36.73
CA LEU A 52 -5.42 1.53 -36.41
C LEU A 52 -5.31 0.68 -37.70
N ASP A 53 -4.17 0.57 -38.29
CA ASP A 53 -3.87 -0.15 -39.54
C ASP A 53 -4.52 -1.55 -39.62
N GLY A 54 -5.83 -1.58 -39.92
CA GLY A 54 -6.64 -2.80 -40.04
C GLY A 54 -6.94 -3.56 -38.73
N THR A 55 -6.48 -3.08 -37.57
CA THR A 55 -6.63 -3.75 -36.27
C THR A 55 -7.80 -3.22 -35.42
N GLY A 56 -8.46 -2.17 -35.88
CA GLY A 56 -9.61 -1.57 -35.21
C GLY A 56 -10.89 -2.40 -35.32
N ASP A 57 -11.98 -1.80 -34.87
CA ASP A 57 -13.31 -2.38 -34.94
C ASP A 57 -13.83 -2.45 -36.41
N ASP A 58 -14.76 -3.34 -36.64
CA ASP A 58 -15.50 -3.32 -37.92
C ASP A 58 -16.34 -2.04 -38.00
N ALA A 59 -16.03 -1.20 -38.98
CA ALA A 59 -16.74 0.08 -39.19
C ALA A 59 -18.26 -0.09 -39.42
N ARG A 60 -18.72 -1.29 -39.78
CA ARG A 60 -20.14 -1.64 -39.89
C ARG A 60 -20.83 -1.86 -38.53
N SER A 61 -20.07 -2.00 -37.44
CA SER A 61 -20.63 -2.09 -36.08
C SER A 61 -21.51 -0.86 -35.80
N PRO A 62 -22.76 -1.01 -35.35
CA PRO A 62 -23.67 0.11 -35.08
C PRO A 62 -23.08 1.15 -34.11
N MET A 63 -22.30 0.71 -33.15
CA MET A 63 -21.65 1.58 -32.15
C MET A 63 -20.60 2.47 -32.82
N VAL A 64 -19.66 1.90 -33.57
CA VAL A 64 -18.58 2.65 -34.25
C VAL A 64 -19.18 3.57 -35.33
N LYS A 65 -20.09 3.01 -36.14
CA LYS A 65 -20.80 3.75 -37.19
C LYS A 65 -21.53 4.98 -36.65
N GLY A 66 -22.29 4.82 -35.57
CA GLY A 66 -23.04 5.90 -34.92
C GLY A 66 -22.11 6.98 -34.34
N ALA A 67 -21.06 6.56 -33.65
CA ALA A 67 -20.10 7.46 -33.04
C ALA A 67 -19.32 8.26 -34.07
N LEU A 68 -18.79 7.58 -35.13
CA LEU A 68 -18.03 8.20 -36.19
C LEU A 68 -18.87 9.17 -37.00
N THR A 69 -20.11 8.82 -37.35
CA THR A 69 -21.04 9.72 -38.07
C THR A 69 -21.34 10.99 -37.23
N LYS A 70 -21.61 10.86 -35.94
CA LYS A 70 -21.85 12.01 -35.05
C LYS A 70 -20.60 12.90 -34.97
N MET A 71 -19.42 12.32 -34.87
CA MET A 71 -18.16 13.07 -34.81
C MET A 71 -17.88 13.82 -36.09
N LEU A 72 -17.98 13.17 -37.26
CA LEU A 72 -17.78 13.80 -38.56
C LEU A 72 -18.77 14.94 -38.81
N LYS A 73 -20.03 14.75 -38.40
CA LYS A 73 -21.04 15.82 -38.47
C LYS A 73 -20.65 17.04 -37.60
N ARG A 74 -20.06 16.84 -36.42
CA ARG A 74 -19.52 17.93 -35.61
C ARG A 74 -18.40 18.71 -36.27
N LEU A 75 -17.58 18.02 -37.10
CA LEU A 75 -16.52 18.62 -37.90
C LEU A 75 -17.00 19.23 -39.22
N GLY A 76 -18.31 19.27 -39.44
CA GLY A 76 -18.90 19.80 -40.65
C GLY A 76 -18.86 18.84 -41.86
N VAL A 77 -18.46 17.60 -41.64
CA VAL A 77 -18.37 16.57 -42.69
C VAL A 77 -19.59 15.67 -42.63
N THR A 78 -20.37 15.63 -43.73
CA THR A 78 -21.51 14.70 -43.85
C THR A 78 -21.12 13.57 -44.79
N ILE A 79 -21.12 12.34 -44.26
CA ILE A 79 -20.80 11.09 -45.00
C ILE A 79 -21.99 10.16 -44.87
N ASP A 80 -22.32 9.44 -45.93
CA ASP A 80 -23.30 8.35 -45.85
C ASP A 80 -22.70 7.23 -44.93
N PRO A 81 -23.40 6.87 -43.88
CA PRO A 81 -22.95 5.79 -43.03
C PRO A 81 -22.71 4.44 -43.72
N ALA A 82 -23.23 4.23 -44.93
CA ALA A 82 -22.97 3.06 -45.78
C ALA A 82 -21.57 3.05 -46.37
N ASP A 83 -20.97 4.21 -46.56
CA ASP A 83 -19.62 4.37 -47.15
C ASP A 83 -18.50 4.15 -46.11
N LEU A 84 -18.82 4.06 -44.84
CA LEU A 84 -17.84 3.79 -43.79
C LEU A 84 -17.39 2.34 -43.85
N LYS A 85 -16.16 2.12 -44.29
CA LYS A 85 -15.53 0.79 -44.46
C LYS A 85 -14.16 0.79 -43.81
N GLY A 86 -13.69 -0.41 -43.45
CA GLY A 86 -12.35 -0.58 -42.90
C GLY A 86 -12.33 -0.87 -41.39
N LYS A 87 -11.14 -1.04 -40.85
CA LYS A 87 -10.87 -1.37 -39.43
C LYS A 87 -9.83 -0.44 -38.83
N ASN A 88 -9.85 0.82 -39.22
CA ASN A 88 -8.87 1.82 -38.78
C ASN A 88 -9.35 2.66 -37.59
N VAL A 89 -10.54 2.35 -37.09
CA VAL A 89 -11.17 3.06 -35.96
C VAL A 89 -11.63 2.06 -34.92
N ALA A 90 -11.50 2.39 -33.65
CA ALA A 90 -12.04 1.61 -32.55
C ALA A 90 -12.84 2.50 -31.58
N ALA A 91 -13.97 1.97 -31.11
CA ALA A 91 -14.72 2.54 -30.00
C ALA A 91 -14.07 2.14 -28.69
N VAL A 92 -13.83 3.11 -27.82
CA VAL A 92 -13.09 2.90 -26.58
C VAL A 92 -13.81 3.50 -25.36
N MET A 93 -13.65 2.85 -24.22
CA MET A 93 -13.88 3.41 -22.89
C MET A 93 -12.57 4.03 -22.40
N ILE A 94 -12.68 5.23 -21.85
CA ILE A 94 -11.57 5.93 -21.23
C ILE A 94 -11.86 6.00 -19.75
N THR A 95 -10.86 5.70 -18.93
CA THR A 95 -10.93 5.81 -17.47
C THR A 95 -9.75 6.62 -16.97
N ALA A 96 -10.01 7.50 -16.01
CA ALA A 96 -9.00 8.28 -15.32
C ALA A 96 -9.37 8.50 -13.85
N GLU A 97 -8.39 8.88 -13.07
CA GLU A 97 -8.54 9.32 -11.70
C GLU A 97 -8.20 10.82 -11.64
N LEU A 98 -9.19 11.63 -11.31
CA LEU A 98 -9.02 13.05 -11.10
C LEU A 98 -8.70 13.30 -9.63
N PRO A 99 -7.46 13.70 -9.30
CA PRO A 99 -7.07 13.97 -7.93
C PRO A 99 -7.89 15.09 -7.30
N ALA A 100 -8.07 15.00 -5.98
CA ALA A 100 -8.63 16.10 -5.23
C ALA A 100 -7.85 17.39 -5.48
N PHE A 101 -8.53 18.52 -5.55
CA PHE A 101 -7.95 19.86 -5.80
C PHE A 101 -7.27 20.05 -7.17
N ALA A 102 -7.47 19.15 -8.13
CA ALA A 102 -6.99 19.35 -9.49
C ALA A 102 -7.53 20.67 -10.06
N LYS A 103 -6.67 21.41 -10.77
CA LYS A 103 -6.99 22.72 -11.35
C LYS A 103 -7.08 22.65 -12.86
N PRO A 104 -7.90 23.48 -13.49
CA PRO A 104 -7.92 23.59 -14.95
C PRO A 104 -6.52 23.79 -15.54
N GLY A 105 -6.23 23.06 -16.62
CA GLY A 105 -4.92 23.02 -17.28
C GLY A 105 -3.95 21.96 -16.75
N MET A 106 -4.23 21.29 -15.64
CA MET A 106 -3.42 20.15 -15.18
C MET A 106 -3.70 18.94 -16.09
N ALA A 107 -2.66 18.15 -16.34
CA ALA A 107 -2.74 16.96 -17.17
C ALA A 107 -2.54 15.69 -16.33
N PHE A 108 -3.33 14.64 -16.65
CA PHE A 108 -3.30 13.35 -15.97
C PHE A 108 -3.26 12.17 -16.93
N ASP A 109 -2.79 11.06 -16.42
CA ASP A 109 -2.72 9.82 -17.17
C ASP A 109 -4.10 9.19 -17.30
N ILE A 110 -4.35 8.59 -18.47
CA ILE A 110 -5.59 7.87 -18.73
C ILE A 110 -5.32 6.46 -19.21
N THR A 111 -6.29 5.60 -18.98
CA THR A 111 -6.36 4.26 -19.55
C THR A 111 -7.47 4.20 -20.58
N VAL A 112 -7.14 3.65 -21.75
CA VAL A 112 -8.04 3.52 -22.89
C VAL A 112 -8.23 2.05 -23.19
N SER A 113 -9.47 1.57 -23.16
CA SER A 113 -9.82 0.16 -23.37
C SER A 113 -10.82 0.01 -24.51
N SER A 114 -10.56 -0.93 -25.42
CA SER A 114 -11.49 -1.21 -26.54
C SER A 114 -12.82 -1.76 -26.01
N LEU A 115 -13.93 -1.23 -26.53
CA LEU A 115 -15.29 -1.69 -26.27
C LEU A 115 -15.83 -2.65 -27.33
N GLY A 116 -15.25 -2.62 -28.50
CA GLY A 116 -15.71 -3.37 -29.65
C GLY A 116 -14.89 -4.64 -29.90
N ASN A 117 -14.68 -4.95 -31.16
CA ASN A 117 -13.96 -6.14 -31.61
C ASN A 117 -12.56 -5.80 -32.18
N ALA A 118 -11.99 -4.66 -31.80
CA ALA A 118 -10.64 -4.30 -32.18
C ALA A 118 -9.62 -5.33 -31.68
N LYS A 119 -8.68 -5.70 -32.55
CA LYS A 119 -7.61 -6.65 -32.22
C LYS A 119 -6.46 -5.98 -31.50
N SER A 120 -6.19 -4.70 -31.81
CA SER A 120 -5.12 -3.91 -31.19
C SER A 120 -5.44 -2.42 -31.28
N LEU A 121 -4.99 -1.65 -30.29
CA LEU A 121 -4.99 -0.18 -30.27
C LEU A 121 -3.60 0.40 -30.56
N ALA A 122 -2.61 -0.44 -30.89
CA ALA A 122 -1.23 -0.01 -31.10
C ALA A 122 -1.15 0.94 -32.32
N GLY A 123 -0.39 2.04 -32.15
CA GLY A 123 -0.23 3.08 -33.18
C GLY A 123 -1.42 4.02 -33.31
N GLY A 124 -2.51 3.78 -32.57
CA GLY A 124 -3.70 4.59 -32.63
C GLY A 124 -3.60 5.91 -31.86
N THR A 125 -4.41 6.88 -32.31
CA THR A 125 -4.56 8.19 -31.68
C THR A 125 -5.99 8.34 -31.16
N LEU A 126 -6.14 8.67 -29.88
CA LEU A 126 -7.41 9.01 -29.27
C LEU A 126 -7.85 10.40 -29.73
N LEU A 127 -9.03 10.50 -30.29
CA LEU A 127 -9.65 11.78 -30.62
C LEU A 127 -10.21 12.44 -29.37
N ALA A 128 -10.31 13.79 -29.40
CA ALA A 128 -10.82 14.57 -28.28
C ALA A 128 -12.15 13.99 -27.75
N ALA A 129 -12.12 13.51 -26.51
CA ALA A 129 -13.23 12.85 -25.86
C ALA A 129 -13.47 13.46 -24.47
N PRO A 130 -14.72 13.83 -24.13
CA PRO A 130 -15.04 14.34 -22.80
C PRO A 130 -15.06 13.20 -21.78
N LEU A 131 -14.41 13.42 -20.64
CA LEU A 131 -14.50 12.57 -19.46
C LEU A 131 -15.46 13.19 -18.47
N LYS A 132 -16.37 12.37 -17.98
CA LYS A 132 -17.44 12.79 -17.10
C LYS A 132 -17.30 12.24 -15.69
N GLY A 133 -17.62 13.07 -14.72
CA GLY A 133 -17.78 12.66 -13.34
C GLY A 133 -19.12 11.96 -13.07
N PRO A 134 -19.36 11.56 -11.81
CA PRO A 134 -20.61 10.93 -11.39
C PRO A 134 -21.85 11.82 -11.54
N ASP A 135 -21.64 13.13 -11.68
CA ASP A 135 -22.65 14.17 -11.88
C ASP A 135 -23.00 14.43 -13.35
N ASP A 136 -22.48 13.58 -14.27
CA ASP A 136 -22.60 13.70 -15.73
C ASP A 136 -21.97 14.97 -16.32
N ARG A 137 -21.26 15.76 -15.53
CA ARG A 137 -20.52 16.94 -16.02
C ARG A 137 -19.18 16.54 -16.59
N THR A 138 -18.75 17.20 -17.64
CA THR A 138 -17.41 17.05 -18.20
C THR A 138 -16.41 17.79 -17.32
N TRP A 139 -15.46 17.05 -16.76
CA TRP A 139 -14.40 17.62 -15.94
C TRP A 139 -13.06 17.64 -16.65
N GLU A 140 -12.85 16.73 -17.59
CA GLU A 140 -11.62 16.65 -18.38
C GLU A 140 -11.92 16.38 -19.85
N ILE A 141 -10.93 16.71 -20.71
CA ILE A 141 -10.90 16.31 -22.12
C ILE A 141 -9.66 15.47 -22.36
N ALA A 142 -9.87 14.29 -22.94
CA ALA A 142 -8.81 13.33 -23.23
C ALA A 142 -8.49 13.31 -24.73
N GLN A 143 -7.20 13.34 -25.11
CA GLN A 143 -6.75 13.21 -26.49
C GLN A 143 -5.25 12.86 -26.58
N GLY A 144 -4.84 12.18 -27.66
CA GLY A 144 -3.42 11.96 -27.95
C GLY A 144 -3.08 10.55 -28.43
N ALA A 145 -1.79 10.30 -28.66
CA ALA A 145 -1.29 9.03 -29.16
C ALA A 145 -1.20 7.98 -28.05
N LEU A 146 -1.70 6.77 -28.31
CA LEU A 146 -1.74 5.69 -27.34
C LEU A 146 -0.41 4.95 -27.23
N SER A 147 0.01 4.65 -26.01
CA SER A 147 1.07 3.71 -25.70
C SER A 147 0.46 2.37 -25.29
N VAL A 148 0.72 1.32 -26.07
CA VAL A 148 0.20 -0.03 -25.85
C VAL A 148 1.35 -0.96 -25.51
N GLY A 149 1.25 -1.66 -24.37
CA GLY A 149 2.29 -2.56 -23.87
C GLY A 149 2.30 -3.97 -24.50
N GLY A 150 1.46 -4.21 -25.53
CA GLY A 150 1.33 -5.49 -26.21
C GLY A 150 1.41 -5.37 -27.73
N PHE A 151 1.62 -6.49 -28.41
CA PHE A 151 1.56 -6.55 -29.87
C PHE A 151 0.76 -7.77 -30.34
N VAL A 152 0.21 -7.67 -31.54
CA VAL A 152 -0.37 -8.78 -32.29
C VAL A 152 0.42 -8.90 -33.58
N ALA A 153 0.96 -10.08 -33.86
CA ALA A 153 1.57 -10.42 -35.15
C ALA A 153 0.71 -11.49 -35.82
N GLU A 154 0.21 -11.21 -37.03
CA GLU A 154 -0.53 -12.17 -37.84
C GLU A 154 0.36 -12.63 -39.01
N GLY A 155 0.61 -13.92 -39.12
CA GLY A 155 1.33 -14.52 -40.23
C GLY A 155 0.38 -14.82 -41.38
N GLY A 156 0.84 -14.70 -42.64
CA GLY A 156 0.05 -14.99 -43.85
C GLY A 156 -0.50 -16.40 -43.95
N SER A 157 -0.05 -17.33 -43.07
CA SER A 157 -0.53 -18.72 -42.95
C SER A 157 -1.65 -18.92 -41.94
N GLY A 158 -2.22 -17.84 -41.37
CA GLY A 158 -3.26 -17.92 -40.33
C GLY A 158 -2.75 -18.16 -38.91
N SER A 159 -1.44 -18.21 -38.70
CA SER A 159 -0.84 -18.22 -37.36
C SER A 159 -0.82 -16.82 -36.77
N SER A 160 -1.31 -16.65 -35.53
CA SER A 160 -1.27 -15.40 -34.81
C SER A 160 -0.52 -15.55 -33.49
N ALA A 161 0.41 -14.60 -33.21
CA ALA A 161 1.06 -14.48 -31.92
C ALA A 161 0.57 -13.21 -31.23
N LYS A 162 0.00 -13.37 -30.03
CA LYS A 162 -0.46 -12.26 -29.19
C LYS A 162 0.36 -12.24 -27.90
N LYS A 163 0.95 -11.09 -27.57
CA LYS A 163 1.67 -10.89 -26.33
C LYS A 163 1.04 -9.73 -25.56
N ASN A 164 0.77 -9.94 -24.28
CA ASN A 164 0.09 -9.00 -23.39
C ASN A 164 -1.33 -8.60 -23.83
N HIS A 165 -1.81 -7.40 -23.42
CA HIS A 165 -3.16 -6.90 -23.71
C HIS A 165 -3.10 -5.76 -24.75
N PRO A 166 -3.11 -6.05 -26.07
CA PRO A 166 -2.99 -5.02 -27.09
C PRO A 166 -4.25 -4.17 -27.26
N THR A 167 -5.35 -4.53 -26.60
CA THR A 167 -6.64 -3.81 -26.61
C THR A 167 -6.79 -2.80 -25.48
N VAL A 168 -5.75 -2.64 -24.66
CA VAL A 168 -5.67 -1.62 -23.61
C VAL A 168 -4.42 -0.81 -23.83
N GLY A 169 -4.56 0.51 -23.84
CA GLY A 169 -3.46 1.46 -23.96
C GLY A 169 -3.45 2.45 -22.80
N ARG A 170 -2.29 2.99 -22.51
CA ARG A 170 -2.11 4.15 -21.62
C ARG A 170 -1.78 5.38 -22.43
N LEU A 171 -2.20 6.51 -21.90
CA LEU A 171 -1.87 7.82 -22.46
C LEU A 171 -1.40 8.72 -21.31
N PRO A 172 -0.06 8.81 -21.11
CA PRO A 172 0.50 9.68 -20.09
C PRO A 172 0.17 11.14 -20.39
N GLY A 173 -0.35 11.85 -19.37
CA GLY A 173 -0.78 13.25 -19.52
C GLY A 173 -1.86 13.48 -20.59
N GLY A 174 -2.61 12.46 -20.95
CA GLY A 174 -3.56 12.47 -22.06
C GLY A 174 -4.91 13.11 -21.77
N ALA A 175 -5.24 13.38 -20.51
CA ALA A 175 -6.41 14.14 -20.14
C ALA A 175 -6.01 15.48 -19.54
N THR A 176 -6.72 16.53 -19.93
CA THR A 176 -6.55 17.88 -19.39
C THR A 176 -7.79 18.28 -18.61
N VAL A 177 -7.61 18.80 -17.40
CA VAL A 177 -8.71 19.29 -16.56
C VAL A 177 -9.28 20.56 -17.17
N GLU A 178 -10.59 20.57 -17.43
CA GLU A 178 -11.36 21.73 -17.90
C GLU A 178 -12.18 22.37 -16.77
N ALA A 179 -12.67 21.54 -15.85
CA ALA A 179 -13.45 22.01 -14.72
C ALA A 179 -12.98 21.34 -13.42
N THR A 180 -12.91 22.11 -12.35
CA THR A 180 -12.55 21.59 -11.03
C THR A 180 -13.66 20.68 -10.49
N ALA A 181 -13.29 19.48 -10.03
CA ALA A 181 -14.22 18.62 -9.29
C ALA A 181 -14.67 19.31 -7.99
N PRO A 182 -15.93 19.10 -7.58
CA PRO A 182 -16.43 19.67 -6.34
C PRO A 182 -15.69 19.05 -5.14
N THR A 183 -14.73 19.78 -4.60
CA THR A 183 -14.03 19.45 -3.37
C THR A 183 -14.38 20.48 -2.32
N VAL A 184 -14.93 20.01 -1.20
CA VAL A 184 -15.36 20.90 -0.12
C VAL A 184 -14.26 20.94 0.95
N MET A 185 -13.64 22.11 1.11
CA MET A 185 -12.72 22.34 2.23
C MET A 185 -13.52 22.40 3.55
N PRO A 186 -13.05 21.73 4.60
CA PRO A 186 -13.70 21.78 5.89
C PRO A 186 -13.68 23.21 6.47
N GLU A 187 -14.82 23.67 7.00
CA GLU A 187 -14.94 25.03 7.54
C GLU A 187 -14.88 25.08 9.07
N ARG A 188 -15.39 24.06 9.74
CA ARG A 188 -15.53 24.03 11.21
C ARG A 188 -14.76 22.90 11.86
N GLU A 189 -14.74 21.74 11.24
CA GLU A 189 -14.12 20.53 11.75
C GLU A 189 -13.42 19.80 10.61
N ILE A 190 -12.21 19.31 10.87
CA ILE A 190 -11.49 18.39 9.99
C ILE A 190 -11.76 16.98 10.51
N VAL A 191 -12.29 16.11 9.67
CA VAL A 191 -12.51 14.71 10.01
C VAL A 191 -11.41 13.90 9.37
N LEU A 192 -10.52 13.35 10.21
CA LEU A 192 -9.46 12.42 9.82
C LEU A 192 -10.03 11.01 9.88
N VAL A 193 -9.95 10.29 8.77
CA VAL A 193 -10.43 8.91 8.67
C VAL A 193 -9.21 7.99 8.59
N LEU A 194 -9.06 7.10 9.58
CA LEU A 194 -7.97 6.13 9.58
C LEU A 194 -8.12 5.12 8.44
N ASN A 195 -7.03 4.86 7.73
CA ASN A 195 -6.97 3.86 6.67
C ASN A 195 -7.21 2.43 7.22
N GLN A 196 -6.84 2.20 8.49
CA GLN A 196 -7.12 0.97 9.23
C GLN A 196 -7.81 1.34 10.56
N PRO A 197 -9.10 1.03 10.73
CA PRO A 197 -9.83 1.35 11.94
C PRO A 197 -9.24 0.66 13.17
N ASP A 198 -8.80 1.44 14.18
CA ASP A 198 -8.28 0.94 15.44
C ASP A 198 -8.44 1.99 16.55
N PHE A 199 -9.04 1.59 17.67
CA PHE A 199 -9.30 2.49 18.82
C PHE A 199 -8.04 2.99 19.49
N THR A 200 -6.99 2.16 19.59
CA THR A 200 -5.73 2.51 20.22
C THR A 200 -5.01 3.57 19.40
N THR A 201 -4.87 3.34 18.10
CA THR A 201 -4.28 4.29 17.16
C THR A 201 -5.06 5.60 17.13
N ALA A 202 -6.40 5.54 17.06
CA ALA A 202 -7.25 6.73 17.09
C ALA A 202 -7.08 7.54 18.39
N THR A 203 -6.94 6.85 19.54
CA THR A 203 -6.69 7.50 20.82
C THR A 203 -5.33 8.17 20.87
N ARG A 204 -4.27 7.47 20.45
CA ARG A 204 -2.91 8.02 20.38
C ARG A 204 -2.87 9.24 19.46
N MET A 205 -3.56 9.17 18.32
CA MET A 205 -3.68 10.29 17.38
C MET A 205 -4.38 11.49 17.99
N ARG A 206 -5.52 11.29 18.66
CA ARG A 206 -6.22 12.37 19.41
C ARG A 206 -5.28 13.04 20.41
N ASP A 207 -4.53 12.26 21.18
CA ASP A 207 -3.63 12.76 22.23
C ASP A 207 -2.44 13.53 21.63
N ALA A 208 -1.88 13.03 20.53
CA ALA A 208 -0.81 13.74 19.79
C ALA A 208 -1.31 15.08 19.22
N ILE A 209 -2.52 15.10 18.65
CA ILE A 209 -3.14 16.35 18.16
C ILE A 209 -3.43 17.30 19.33
N ALA A 210 -3.93 16.79 20.46
CA ALA A 210 -4.18 17.61 21.64
C ALA A 210 -2.90 18.21 22.25
N THR A 211 -1.78 17.53 22.12
CA THR A 211 -0.46 18.03 22.53
C THR A 211 0.00 19.19 21.65
N GLU A 212 -0.23 19.12 20.34
CA GLU A 212 0.21 20.14 19.38
C GLU A 212 -0.75 21.35 19.30
N LEU A 213 -2.07 21.14 19.37
CA LEU A 213 -3.09 22.16 19.16
C LEU A 213 -3.79 22.61 20.45
N GLY A 214 -3.54 21.93 21.58
CA GLY A 214 -4.16 22.19 22.86
C GLY A 214 -5.28 21.21 23.23
N ALA A 215 -5.54 21.11 24.53
CA ALA A 215 -6.54 20.21 25.08
C ALA A 215 -7.94 20.51 24.50
N GLY A 216 -8.65 19.45 24.07
CA GLY A 216 -9.99 19.58 23.48
C GLY A 216 -10.01 19.93 21.97
N ALA A 217 -8.83 20.13 21.33
CA ALA A 217 -8.78 20.38 19.88
C ALA A 217 -9.23 19.17 19.05
N ALA A 218 -9.09 17.96 19.56
CA ALA A 218 -9.49 16.74 18.89
C ALA A 218 -10.39 15.87 19.78
N ARG A 219 -11.33 15.17 19.14
CA ARG A 219 -12.22 14.18 19.79
C ARG A 219 -12.30 12.91 18.93
N LEU A 220 -12.55 11.78 19.57
CA LEU A 220 -12.83 10.55 18.84
C LEU A 220 -14.28 10.58 18.33
N GLY A 221 -14.47 10.21 17.07
CA GLY A 221 -15.79 9.89 16.53
C GLY A 221 -16.09 8.40 16.77
N ASP A 222 -15.21 7.55 16.28
CA ASP A 222 -15.23 6.09 16.43
C ASP A 222 -13.83 5.51 16.23
N ALA A 223 -13.71 4.19 15.99
CA ALA A 223 -12.41 3.52 15.75
C ALA A 223 -11.71 3.99 14.46
N ALA A 224 -12.46 4.56 13.53
CA ALA A 224 -11.95 5.01 12.24
C ALA A 224 -11.80 6.52 12.15
N THR A 225 -12.44 7.30 13.04
CA THR A 225 -12.56 8.74 12.86
C THR A 225 -12.06 9.53 14.06
N VAL A 226 -11.20 10.52 13.77
CA VAL A 226 -10.77 11.55 14.70
C VAL A 226 -11.22 12.90 14.15
N VAL A 227 -12.00 13.63 14.94
CA VAL A 227 -12.54 14.93 14.56
C VAL A 227 -11.76 16.03 15.23
N VAL A 228 -11.20 16.94 14.43
CA VAL A 228 -10.36 18.06 14.87
C VAL A 228 -11.15 19.36 14.66
N ALA A 229 -11.35 20.11 15.72
CA ALA A 229 -12.01 21.42 15.64
C ALA A 229 -11.08 22.46 15.01
N ILE A 230 -11.59 23.25 14.07
CA ILE A 230 -10.83 24.34 13.46
C ILE A 230 -10.96 25.58 14.36
N PRO A 231 -9.87 26.03 15.00
CA PRO A 231 -9.92 27.24 15.81
C PRO A 231 -10.37 28.45 15.00
N PRO A 232 -11.14 29.40 15.57
CA PRO A 232 -11.57 30.61 14.85
C PRO A 232 -10.43 31.38 14.17
N ALA A 233 -9.25 31.41 14.79
CA ALA A 233 -8.06 32.05 14.24
C ALA A 233 -7.47 31.34 13.01
N ALA A 234 -7.77 30.05 12.80
CA ALA A 234 -7.27 29.26 11.68
C ALA A 234 -8.28 29.14 10.52
N ARG A 235 -9.50 29.66 10.63
CA ARG A 235 -10.56 29.54 9.61
C ARG A 235 -10.17 30.08 8.22
N GLY A 236 -9.27 31.05 8.13
CA GLY A 236 -8.72 31.54 6.87
C GLY A 236 -7.49 30.79 6.36
N GLN A 237 -6.95 29.86 7.14
CA GLN A 237 -5.69 29.16 6.90
C GLN A 237 -5.79 27.65 7.12
N VAL A 238 -6.94 27.08 6.74
CA VAL A 238 -7.24 25.65 6.97
C VAL A 238 -6.19 24.74 6.33
N SER A 239 -5.68 25.09 5.15
CA SER A 239 -4.62 24.32 4.48
C SER A 239 -3.32 24.26 5.31
N GLN A 240 -2.96 25.34 6.03
CA GLN A 240 -1.80 25.35 6.90
C GLN A 240 -2.04 24.49 8.16
N LEU A 241 -3.27 24.52 8.69
CA LEU A 241 -3.64 23.67 9.81
C LEU A 241 -3.59 22.19 9.41
N ILE A 242 -4.09 21.84 8.22
CA ILE A 242 -4.00 20.47 7.68
C ILE A 242 -2.54 20.06 7.55
N ALA A 243 -1.68 20.88 6.95
CA ALA A 243 -0.27 20.56 6.79
C ALA A 243 0.45 20.32 8.14
N ARG A 244 0.07 21.06 9.19
CA ARG A 244 0.58 20.83 10.56
C ARG A 244 0.07 19.51 11.12
N LEU A 245 -1.21 19.20 10.97
CA LEU A 245 -1.80 17.92 11.40
C LEU A 245 -1.15 16.73 10.71
N GLU A 246 -0.95 16.82 9.41
CA GLU A 246 -0.32 15.78 8.60
C GLU A 246 1.11 15.45 9.01
N ALA A 247 1.83 16.43 9.58
CA ALA A 247 3.22 16.27 10.01
C ALA A 247 3.37 15.64 11.42
N ILE A 248 2.29 15.55 12.19
CA ILE A 248 2.32 14.96 13.53
C ILE A 248 2.62 13.47 13.43
N GLU A 249 3.57 13.00 14.24
CA GLU A 249 3.96 11.60 14.32
C GLU A 249 3.14 10.86 15.38
N VAL A 250 2.68 9.67 15.03
CA VAL A 250 1.87 8.80 15.88
C VAL A 250 2.37 7.36 15.73
N GLU A 251 2.51 6.65 16.83
CA GLU A 251 2.82 5.22 16.81
C GLU A 251 1.53 4.41 16.60
N PRO A 252 1.32 3.80 15.41
CA PRO A 252 0.12 3.01 15.15
C PRO A 252 0.16 1.69 15.93
N ASP A 253 -1.01 1.18 16.30
CA ASP A 253 -1.16 -0.17 16.83
C ASP A 253 -1.31 -1.14 15.66
N VAL A 254 -0.20 -1.79 15.30
CA VAL A 254 -0.15 -2.71 14.17
C VAL A 254 -0.54 -4.11 14.62
N ARG A 255 -1.62 -4.64 14.03
CA ARG A 255 -2.02 -6.04 14.28
C ARG A 255 -0.93 -6.99 13.82
N ALA A 256 -0.60 -7.94 14.66
CA ALA A 256 0.30 -9.02 14.32
C ALA A 256 -0.29 -9.86 13.18
N ARG A 257 0.40 -9.93 12.03
CA ARG A 257 -0.04 -10.68 10.84
C ARG A 257 1.08 -11.55 10.30
N VAL A 258 0.67 -12.69 9.76
CA VAL A 258 1.53 -13.57 8.94
C VAL A 258 0.82 -13.75 7.61
N ILE A 259 1.45 -13.33 6.54
CA ILE A 259 0.93 -13.46 5.17
C ILE A 259 1.64 -14.62 4.50
N ILE A 260 0.87 -15.52 3.90
CA ILE A 260 1.35 -16.74 3.27
C ILE A 260 0.88 -16.77 1.82
N ASP A 261 1.83 -16.80 0.87
CA ASP A 261 1.54 -17.13 -0.52
C ASP A 261 1.79 -18.64 -0.72
N GLU A 262 0.71 -19.40 -0.83
CA GLU A 262 0.79 -20.86 -1.00
C GLU A 262 1.35 -21.27 -2.37
N LYS A 263 1.24 -20.41 -3.38
CA LYS A 263 1.70 -20.69 -4.73
C LYS A 263 3.20 -20.55 -4.88
N THR A 264 3.76 -19.51 -4.31
CA THR A 264 5.22 -19.23 -4.34
C THR A 264 5.93 -19.82 -3.13
N GLY A 265 5.22 -20.10 -2.05
CA GLY A 265 5.78 -20.54 -0.77
C GLY A 265 6.38 -19.37 0.03
N THR A 266 6.07 -18.14 -0.31
CA THR A 266 6.56 -16.96 0.40
C THR A 266 5.80 -16.76 1.69
N ILE A 267 6.52 -16.54 2.81
CA ILE A 267 5.94 -16.24 4.12
C ILE A 267 6.48 -14.88 4.56
N VAL A 268 5.57 -13.94 4.81
CA VAL A 268 5.91 -12.62 5.36
C VAL A 268 5.39 -12.54 6.79
N ILE A 269 6.27 -12.23 7.73
CA ILE A 269 5.98 -12.20 9.16
C ILE A 269 6.11 -10.77 9.65
N GLY A 270 5.05 -10.25 10.24
CA GLY A 270 5.06 -8.91 10.86
C GLY A 270 5.90 -8.90 12.15
N GLU A 271 6.47 -7.75 12.47
CA GLU A 271 7.36 -7.57 13.64
C GLU A 271 6.67 -7.83 14.98
N ALA A 272 5.39 -7.52 15.07
CA ALA A 272 4.57 -7.69 16.30
C ALA A 272 4.11 -9.15 16.53
N VAL A 273 4.53 -10.11 15.71
CA VAL A 273 4.10 -11.51 15.84
C VAL A 273 4.85 -12.21 16.95
N ALA A 274 4.13 -12.56 18.02
CA ALA A 274 4.66 -13.28 19.17
C ALA A 274 4.20 -14.74 19.20
N LEU A 275 5.09 -15.62 19.65
CA LEU A 275 4.81 -17.02 19.92
C LEU A 275 4.75 -17.28 21.42
N ARG A 276 3.75 -18.09 21.82
CA ARG A 276 3.70 -18.65 23.17
C ARG A 276 4.41 -20.01 23.20
N PRO A 277 4.82 -20.48 24.40
CA PRO A 277 5.36 -21.82 24.57
C PRO A 277 4.46 -22.88 23.92
N ALA A 278 5.03 -23.70 23.07
CA ALA A 278 4.32 -24.77 22.39
C ALA A 278 5.30 -25.86 21.92
N ALA A 279 4.84 -27.11 21.95
CA ALA A 279 5.55 -28.23 21.35
C ALA A 279 4.85 -28.65 20.06
N ILE A 280 5.61 -28.80 18.98
CA ILE A 280 5.11 -29.21 17.68
C ILE A 280 5.90 -30.44 17.24
N ALA A 281 5.19 -31.49 16.88
CA ALA A 281 5.78 -32.64 16.19
C ALA A 281 5.26 -32.67 14.77
N PHE A 282 6.14 -32.59 13.78
CA PHE A 282 5.80 -32.65 12.37
C PHE A 282 6.77 -33.64 11.65
N GLY A 283 6.25 -34.79 11.27
CA GLY A 283 7.05 -35.87 10.71
C GLY A 283 8.13 -36.34 11.70
N ALA A 284 9.41 -36.28 11.30
CA ALA A 284 10.55 -36.62 12.15
C ALA A 284 11.08 -35.45 12.99
N LEU A 285 10.49 -34.24 12.84
CA LEU A 285 10.90 -33.01 13.51
C LEU A 285 10.04 -32.76 14.74
N THR A 286 10.66 -32.58 15.90
CA THR A 286 10.00 -32.11 17.12
C THR A 286 10.57 -30.75 17.50
N VAL A 287 9.70 -29.73 17.59
CA VAL A 287 10.07 -28.36 17.99
C VAL A 287 9.40 -28.05 19.31
N GLU A 288 10.18 -27.75 20.31
CA GLU A 288 9.71 -27.30 21.63
C GLU A 288 10.13 -25.85 21.86
N ILE A 289 9.16 -25.00 22.15
CA ILE A 289 9.36 -23.58 22.46
C ILE A 289 9.11 -23.40 23.93
N ASP A 290 10.14 -23.07 24.69
CA ASP A 290 10.08 -22.86 26.14
C ASP A 290 10.32 -21.39 26.45
N GLU A 291 9.51 -20.81 27.29
CA GLU A 291 9.64 -19.45 27.81
C GLU A 291 10.02 -19.54 29.30
N ALA A 292 11.30 -19.32 29.61
CA ALA A 292 11.77 -19.29 30.98
C ALA A 292 12.22 -17.87 31.37
N PRO A 293 11.69 -17.25 32.43
CA PRO A 293 12.17 -15.96 32.90
C PRO A 293 13.60 -16.08 33.47
N ALA A 294 14.55 -15.40 32.80
CA ALA A 294 15.90 -15.30 33.31
C ALA A 294 16.00 -14.08 34.25
N VAL A 295 16.34 -14.34 35.53
CA VAL A 295 16.59 -13.27 36.49
C VAL A 295 18.07 -12.89 36.41
N SER A 296 18.35 -11.69 35.90
CA SER A 296 19.69 -11.12 35.97
C SER A 296 19.88 -10.46 37.34
N GLN A 297 20.62 -11.11 38.25
CA GLN A 297 21.06 -10.51 39.49
C GLN A 297 22.47 -9.92 39.32
N PRO A 298 22.68 -8.63 39.61
CA PRO A 298 24.03 -8.07 39.64
C PRO A 298 24.80 -8.67 40.82
N GLN A 299 25.92 -9.32 40.55
CA GLN A 299 26.84 -9.83 41.56
C GLN A 299 27.74 -8.68 42.13
N ALA A 300 27.14 -7.71 42.77
CA ALA A 300 27.91 -6.71 43.52
C ALA A 300 27.55 -6.73 44.99
N PRO A 301 28.46 -7.00 45.95
CA PRO A 301 28.15 -7.16 47.36
C PRO A 301 27.65 -5.89 48.05
N ARG A 302 27.61 -4.72 47.43
CA ARG A 302 27.16 -3.44 48.01
C ARG A 302 26.55 -2.45 47.02
N GLY A 303 26.03 -2.90 45.87
CA GLY A 303 25.39 -2.03 44.88
C GLY A 303 23.86 -2.04 44.98
N LYS A 304 23.21 -0.86 44.86
CA LYS A 304 21.76 -0.72 44.68
C LYS A 304 21.43 -1.13 43.22
N GLY A 305 21.40 -2.43 42.94
CA GLY A 305 20.98 -2.96 41.66
C GLY A 305 19.50 -3.31 41.67
N THR A 306 18.73 -2.85 40.69
CA THR A 306 17.37 -3.30 40.45
C THR A 306 17.40 -4.63 39.71
N THR A 307 16.67 -5.62 40.24
CA THR A 307 16.47 -6.91 39.56
C THR A 307 15.59 -6.69 38.34
N GLN A 308 16.08 -6.95 37.16
CA GLN A 308 15.32 -6.85 35.89
C GLN A 308 15.04 -8.26 35.38
N VAL A 309 13.76 -8.60 35.26
CA VAL A 309 13.32 -9.86 34.66
C VAL A 309 13.33 -9.69 33.17
N VAL A 310 14.23 -10.41 32.50
CA VAL A 310 14.28 -10.44 31.03
C VAL A 310 13.65 -11.75 30.57
N PRO A 311 12.58 -11.73 29.75
CA PRO A 311 12.02 -12.96 29.20
C PRO A 311 13.06 -13.64 28.31
N HIS A 312 13.32 -14.90 28.59
CA HIS A 312 14.22 -15.76 27.83
C HIS A 312 13.40 -16.87 27.20
N THR A 313 13.33 -16.89 25.85
CA THR A 313 12.71 -17.99 25.11
C THR A 313 13.78 -18.91 24.55
N ALA A 314 13.66 -20.19 24.79
CA ALA A 314 14.53 -21.23 24.25
C ALA A 314 13.75 -22.10 23.26
N ILE A 315 14.28 -22.28 22.05
CA ILE A 315 13.73 -23.19 21.04
C ILE A 315 14.60 -24.45 21.04
N LYS A 316 14.02 -25.61 21.32
CA LYS A 316 14.66 -26.91 21.18
C LYS A 316 14.11 -27.61 19.95
N VAL A 317 14.96 -27.99 19.03
CA VAL A 317 14.57 -28.77 17.86
C VAL A 317 15.27 -30.12 17.94
N ASN A 318 14.49 -31.19 17.86
CA ASN A 318 14.99 -32.56 17.87
C ASN A 318 14.62 -33.25 16.56
N GLU A 319 15.64 -33.74 15.83
CA GLU A 319 15.48 -34.56 14.64
C GLU A 319 16.02 -35.95 14.97
N ALA A 320 15.35 -37.01 14.58
CA ALA A 320 15.78 -38.37 14.85
C ALA A 320 17.14 -38.62 14.18
N GLY A 321 18.23 -38.50 14.97
CA GLY A 321 19.62 -38.70 14.54
C GLY A 321 20.50 -37.45 14.45
N SER A 322 20.03 -36.26 14.77
CA SER A 322 20.83 -35.02 14.77
C SER A 322 21.02 -34.42 16.17
N PRO A 323 22.15 -33.73 16.47
CA PRO A 323 22.38 -33.12 17.78
C PRO A 323 21.44 -31.95 18.03
N MET A 324 20.89 -31.90 19.23
CA MET A 324 19.98 -30.85 19.72
C MET A 324 20.65 -29.47 19.59
N ARG A 325 20.06 -28.55 18.81
CA ARG A 325 20.48 -27.15 18.74
C ARG A 325 19.60 -26.29 19.66
N LEU A 326 20.21 -25.69 20.67
CA LEU A 326 19.57 -24.75 21.58
C LEU A 326 19.74 -23.33 21.03
N ILE A 327 18.66 -22.65 20.67
CA ILE A 327 18.68 -21.23 20.25
C ILE A 327 18.20 -20.39 21.43
N ARG A 328 19.10 -19.57 21.97
CA ARG A 328 18.84 -18.69 23.12
C ARG A 328 18.54 -17.27 22.62
N LYS A 329 17.30 -16.99 22.20
CA LYS A 329 16.81 -15.64 21.94
C LYS A 329 15.29 -15.63 21.99
N ALA A 330 14.66 -14.48 22.30
CA ALA A 330 13.20 -14.36 22.23
C ALA A 330 12.73 -14.92 20.89
N ALA A 331 11.94 -16.00 20.90
CA ALA A 331 11.53 -16.67 19.69
C ALA A 331 10.49 -15.83 18.98
N THR A 332 10.90 -15.18 17.91
CA THR A 332 9.95 -14.66 16.93
C THR A 332 9.53 -15.80 16.00
N VAL A 333 8.37 -15.65 15.37
CA VAL A 333 7.94 -16.59 14.31
C VAL A 333 9.00 -16.68 13.20
N GLY A 334 9.69 -15.58 12.93
CA GLY A 334 10.81 -15.54 11.99
C GLY A 334 11.98 -16.44 12.38
N ASP A 335 12.35 -16.47 13.66
CA ASP A 335 13.41 -17.34 14.16
C ASP A 335 13.01 -18.82 14.00
N VAL A 336 11.75 -19.16 14.34
CA VAL A 336 11.24 -20.54 14.16
C VAL A 336 11.19 -20.93 12.69
N ALA A 337 10.69 -20.06 11.81
CA ALA A 337 10.64 -20.29 10.38
C ALA A 337 12.07 -20.45 9.79
N GLY A 338 13.02 -19.62 10.22
CA GLY A 338 14.42 -19.71 9.80
C GLY A 338 15.09 -21.01 10.22
N VAL A 339 14.83 -21.47 11.45
CA VAL A 339 15.36 -22.76 11.94
C VAL A 339 14.75 -23.93 11.17
N LEU A 340 13.44 -23.94 10.97
CA LEU A 340 12.77 -25.00 10.20
C LEU A 340 13.22 -25.02 8.74
N ALA A 341 13.42 -23.86 8.13
CA ALA A 341 13.97 -23.76 6.77
C ALA A 341 15.41 -24.29 6.71
N ALA A 342 16.25 -23.98 7.70
CA ALA A 342 17.62 -24.49 7.81
C ALA A 342 17.69 -26.01 8.00
N LEU A 343 16.62 -26.60 8.54
CA LEU A 343 16.44 -28.06 8.69
C LEU A 343 15.77 -28.71 7.46
N GLY A 344 15.58 -27.97 6.38
CA GLY A 344 15.06 -28.49 5.12
C GLY A 344 13.54 -28.59 5.04
N ALA A 345 12.80 -27.98 5.96
CA ALA A 345 11.35 -27.92 5.87
C ALA A 345 10.93 -27.18 4.58
N LYS A 346 10.03 -27.78 3.81
CA LYS A 346 9.51 -27.15 2.59
C LYS A 346 8.55 -26.01 2.96
N PRO A 347 8.36 -24.99 2.09
CA PRO A 347 7.43 -23.90 2.37
C PRO A 347 6.01 -24.34 2.75
N ARG A 348 5.50 -25.41 2.13
CA ARG A 348 4.19 -25.99 2.46
C ARG A 348 4.12 -26.57 3.87
N ASP A 349 5.23 -27.12 4.36
CA ASP A 349 5.31 -27.67 5.72
C ASP A 349 5.30 -26.55 6.75
N LEU A 350 5.98 -25.43 6.47
CA LEU A 350 5.96 -24.22 7.30
C LEU A 350 4.55 -23.64 7.40
N VAL A 351 3.82 -23.61 6.30
CA VAL A 351 2.39 -23.18 6.29
C VAL A 351 1.56 -24.06 7.22
N SER A 352 1.71 -25.37 7.12
CA SER A 352 0.97 -26.33 7.95
C SER A 352 1.31 -26.18 9.44
N ILE A 353 2.59 -25.97 9.76
CA ILE A 353 3.05 -25.72 11.12
C ILE A 353 2.49 -24.41 11.68
N LEU A 354 2.51 -23.32 10.91
CA LEU A 354 1.96 -22.03 11.34
C LEU A 354 0.44 -22.11 11.56
N ARG A 355 -0.29 -22.84 10.74
CA ARG A 355 -1.72 -23.12 10.95
C ARG A 355 -1.97 -23.92 12.22
N ALA A 356 -1.16 -24.94 12.48
CA ALA A 356 -1.26 -25.73 13.70
C ALA A 356 -0.96 -24.89 14.96
N LEU A 357 0.06 -24.03 14.91
CA LEU A 357 0.38 -23.08 15.99
C LEU A 357 -0.76 -22.08 16.24
N LYS A 358 -1.41 -21.58 15.19
CA LYS A 358 -2.58 -20.70 15.31
C LYS A 358 -3.75 -21.45 15.94
N ALA A 359 -4.04 -22.68 15.48
CA ALA A 359 -5.10 -23.52 16.02
C ALA A 359 -4.86 -23.89 17.49
N ALA A 360 -3.61 -24.12 17.89
CA ALA A 360 -3.24 -24.39 19.28
C ALA A 360 -3.22 -23.12 20.16
N GLY A 361 -3.45 -21.92 19.59
CA GLY A 361 -3.41 -20.66 20.34
C GLY A 361 -1.99 -20.20 20.72
N ALA A 362 -0.96 -20.85 20.19
CA ALA A 362 0.43 -20.50 20.43
C ALA A 362 0.88 -19.32 19.56
N LEU A 363 0.34 -19.19 18.34
CA LEU A 363 0.60 -18.06 17.45
C LEU A 363 -0.46 -16.96 17.68
N ARG A 364 -0.01 -15.81 18.20
CA ARG A 364 -0.84 -14.62 18.37
C ARG A 364 -0.69 -13.68 17.16
N ALA A 365 -1.22 -14.12 16.02
CA ALA A 365 -1.24 -13.33 14.81
C ALA A 365 -2.40 -13.77 13.92
N ASP A 366 -2.84 -12.91 13.02
CA ASP A 366 -3.75 -13.29 11.98
C ASP A 366 -2.98 -13.93 10.83
N LEU A 367 -3.49 -15.07 10.33
CA LEU A 367 -2.95 -15.74 9.16
C LEU A 367 -3.79 -15.37 7.95
N GLU A 368 -3.16 -14.71 6.99
CA GLU A 368 -3.77 -14.35 5.71
C GLU A 368 -3.10 -15.15 4.58
N THR A 369 -3.89 -15.75 3.69
CA THR A 369 -3.40 -16.47 2.50
C THR A 369 -3.66 -15.65 1.25
N MET A 370 -2.64 -15.53 0.38
CA MET A 370 -2.73 -14.86 -0.92
C MET A 370 -2.81 -15.90 -2.05
#